data_44e431f4275c54bb4cad308aa0aa61a5
#
_entry.id   44e431f4275c54bb4cad308aa0aa61a5
#
_cell.length_a   1.000
_cell.length_b   1.000
_cell.length_c   1.000
_cell.angle_alpha   90.00
_cell.angle_beta   90.00
_cell.angle_gamma   90.00
#
_symmetry.space_group_name_H-M   'P 1'
#
loop_
_entity.id
_entity.type
_entity.pdbx_description
1 polymer ?
#
loop_
_entity_poly.entity_id
_entity_poly.type
_entity_poly.pdbx_seq_one_letter_code
_entity_poly.pdbx_strand_id
1 'polypeptide(L)'
;MFIMSKTLLEFNNLVTEFHTEGTTVKAVNDISFTLNKGETVGIVGESGSGKSVTSLSAMRLIPSPPGKISGGEIIFHKKNGEKVDLLKASEEEMRSYRGNDIAMIFQEPMTSLNPVFTCGDQVLEAIMLHQKIDKNQAIKLTIDLFKKVQLPDPERIYST
;
A
#
# COMPACT_ATOMS: atom_id res chain seq x y z
N MET A 1 -27.72 13.35 -12.62
CA MET A 1 -26.32 13.77 -12.40
C MET A 1 -25.84 13.04 -11.16
N PHE A 2 -25.16 11.89 -11.35
CA PHE A 2 -24.58 11.16 -10.22
C PHE A 2 -23.42 11.97 -9.67
N ILE A 3 -23.57 12.49 -8.46
CA ILE A 3 -22.45 13.07 -7.72
C ILE A 3 -21.54 11.89 -7.37
N MET A 4 -20.47 11.69 -8.12
CA MET A 4 -19.42 10.75 -7.75
C MET A 4 -18.93 11.12 -6.35
N SER A 5 -18.96 10.18 -5.44
CA SER A 5 -18.40 10.37 -4.10
C SER A 5 -16.98 10.93 -4.22
N LYS A 6 -16.73 12.03 -3.53
CA LYS A 6 -15.41 12.65 -3.46
C LYS A 6 -14.44 11.79 -2.63
N THR A 7 -14.98 10.95 -1.78
CA THR A 7 -14.26 10.06 -0.87
C THR A 7 -13.52 8.97 -1.62
N LEU A 8 -12.28 8.72 -1.23
CA LEU A 8 -11.45 7.64 -1.75
C LEU A 8 -11.26 6.52 -0.72
N LEU A 9 -10.98 6.89 0.53
CA LEU A 9 -10.73 5.94 1.62
C LEU A 9 -11.32 6.49 2.91
N GLU A 10 -11.99 5.64 3.68
CA GLU A 10 -12.56 5.96 4.99
C GLU A 10 -11.99 5.00 6.03
N PHE A 11 -11.49 5.53 7.12
CA PHE A 11 -11.15 4.78 8.32
C PHE A 11 -12.25 5.05 9.35
N ASN A 12 -12.88 4.01 9.86
CA ASN A 12 -13.98 4.10 10.81
C ASN A 12 -13.65 3.27 12.05
N ASN A 13 -13.42 3.94 13.17
CA ASN A 13 -13.16 3.34 14.48
C ASN A 13 -12.07 2.25 14.46
N LEU A 14 -10.99 2.47 13.69
CA LEU A 14 -9.92 1.48 13.53
C LEU A 14 -9.21 1.24 14.85
N VAL A 15 -9.08 -0.05 15.20
CA VAL A 15 -8.31 -0.51 16.36
C VAL A 15 -7.31 -1.56 15.90
N THR A 16 -6.02 -1.33 16.20
CA THR A 16 -4.96 -2.31 15.95
C THR A 16 -4.13 -2.48 17.22
N GLU A 17 -3.96 -3.71 17.65
CA GLU A 17 -3.27 -4.06 18.89
C GLU A 17 -2.19 -5.10 18.67
N PHE A 18 -1.22 -5.12 19.59
CA PHE A 18 -0.13 -6.10 19.61
C PHE A 18 -0.17 -6.84 20.94
N HIS A 19 -0.18 -8.17 20.86
CA HIS A 19 -0.17 -9.07 21.99
C HIS A 19 1.25 -9.56 22.25
N THR A 20 1.86 -9.07 23.31
CA THR A 20 3.16 -9.53 23.82
C THR A 20 2.94 -10.32 25.10
N GLU A 21 3.96 -11.06 25.55
CA GLU A 21 3.86 -11.88 26.76
C GLU A 21 3.31 -11.08 27.95
N GLY A 22 2.05 -11.34 28.30
CA GLY A 22 1.36 -10.73 29.45
C GLY A 22 0.79 -9.32 29.24
N THR A 23 0.92 -8.71 28.05
CA THR A 23 0.44 -7.34 27.82
C THR A 23 -0.14 -7.17 26.42
N THR A 24 -1.24 -6.40 26.32
CA THR A 24 -1.81 -5.96 25.03
C THR A 24 -1.62 -4.45 24.90
N VAL A 25 -0.96 -4.04 23.83
CA VAL A 25 -0.74 -2.63 23.51
C VAL A 25 -1.62 -2.25 22.32
N LYS A 26 -2.50 -1.28 22.48
CA LYS A 26 -3.28 -0.70 21.37
C LYS A 26 -2.42 0.36 20.68
N ALA A 27 -1.83 -0.02 19.55
CA ALA A 27 -1.02 0.88 18.73
C ALA A 27 -1.88 1.86 17.93
N VAL A 28 -3.10 1.45 17.55
CA VAL A 28 -4.14 2.32 17.00
C VAL A 28 -5.38 2.12 17.84
N ASN A 29 -5.97 3.19 18.36
CA ASN A 29 -7.07 3.12 19.29
C ASN A 29 -8.21 4.04 18.84
N ASP A 30 -9.19 3.45 18.17
CA ASP A 30 -10.45 4.09 17.77
C ASP A 30 -10.26 5.35 16.92
N ILE A 31 -9.47 5.24 15.84
CA ILE A 31 -9.26 6.38 14.94
C ILE A 31 -10.25 6.35 13.78
N SER A 32 -10.71 7.55 13.40
CA SER A 32 -11.58 7.74 12.23
C SER A 32 -11.14 8.97 11.45
N PHE A 33 -11.00 8.84 10.15
CA PHE A 33 -10.74 9.93 9.21
C PHE A 33 -11.06 9.51 7.78
N THR A 34 -11.12 10.48 6.88
CA THR A 34 -11.47 10.26 5.47
C THR A 34 -10.42 10.89 4.59
N LEU A 35 -10.03 10.19 3.53
CA LEU A 35 -9.21 10.70 2.44
C LEU A 35 -10.09 10.89 1.20
N ASN A 36 -10.08 12.09 0.63
CA ASN A 36 -10.79 12.40 -0.61
C ASN A 36 -9.88 12.26 -1.84
N LYS A 37 -10.49 12.10 -3.02
CA LYS A 37 -9.75 12.07 -4.29
C LYS A 37 -8.98 13.39 -4.51
N GLY A 38 -7.69 13.28 -4.81
CA GLY A 38 -6.81 14.43 -5.01
C GLY A 38 -6.39 15.16 -3.73
N GLU A 39 -6.75 14.64 -2.56
CA GLU A 39 -6.36 15.19 -1.26
C GLU A 39 -5.05 14.56 -0.78
N THR A 40 -4.28 15.32 -0.01
CA THR A 40 -3.13 14.82 0.76
C THR A 40 -3.43 15.00 2.24
N VAL A 41 -3.40 13.90 2.99
CA VAL A 41 -3.60 13.90 4.45
C VAL A 41 -2.27 13.64 5.15
N GLY A 42 -1.87 14.55 6.05
CA GLY A 42 -0.69 14.39 6.91
C GLY A 42 -1.08 13.79 8.26
N ILE A 43 -0.50 12.64 8.61
CA ILE A 43 -0.63 12.03 9.94
C ILE A 43 0.62 12.36 10.73
N VAL A 44 0.49 13.17 11.77
CA VAL A 44 1.59 13.63 12.62
C VAL A 44 1.48 13.07 14.04
N GLY A 45 2.61 12.93 14.71
CA GLY A 45 2.68 12.41 16.08
C GLY A 45 4.09 11.95 16.41
N GLU A 46 4.35 11.67 17.69
CA GLU A 46 5.63 11.17 18.19
C GLU A 46 5.98 9.76 17.66
N SER A 47 7.24 9.35 17.84
CA SER A 47 7.63 7.96 17.55
C SER A 47 6.80 7.00 18.41
N GLY A 48 6.33 5.90 17.80
CA GLY A 48 5.47 4.92 18.48
C GLY A 48 3.99 5.30 18.58
N SER A 49 3.55 6.47 18.09
CA SER A 49 2.13 6.89 18.16
C SER A 49 1.16 6.18 17.19
N GLY A 50 1.59 5.12 16.50
CA GLY A 50 0.71 4.31 15.63
C GLY A 50 0.60 4.77 14.17
N LYS A 51 1.29 5.81 13.72
CA LYS A 51 1.21 6.34 12.34
C LYS A 51 1.44 5.26 11.27
N SER A 52 2.58 4.59 11.35
CA SER A 52 2.93 3.51 10.42
C SER A 52 2.00 2.31 10.55
N VAL A 53 1.56 2.00 11.78
CA VAL A 53 0.60 0.93 12.04
C VAL A 53 -0.75 1.20 11.36
N THR A 54 -1.20 2.46 11.34
CA THR A 54 -2.42 2.86 10.63
C THR A 54 -2.32 2.56 9.13
N SER A 55 -1.21 2.96 8.49
CA SER A 55 -0.99 2.68 7.06
C SER A 55 -0.83 1.19 6.76
N LEU A 56 -0.09 0.46 7.61
CA LEU A 56 0.06 -1.00 7.50
C LEU A 56 -1.26 -1.73 7.69
N SER A 57 -2.16 -1.21 8.54
CA SER A 57 -3.50 -1.78 8.73
C SER A 57 -4.34 -1.66 7.45
N ALA A 58 -4.27 -0.53 6.73
CA ALA A 58 -4.97 -0.36 5.46
C ALA A 58 -4.48 -1.34 4.39
N MET A 59 -3.19 -1.64 4.40
CA MET A 59 -2.59 -2.63 3.50
C MET A 59 -2.71 -4.08 3.99
N ARG A 60 -3.24 -4.30 5.21
CA ARG A 60 -3.25 -5.61 5.91
C ARG A 60 -1.87 -6.25 5.96
N LEU A 61 -0.85 -5.43 6.26
CA LEU A 61 0.55 -5.86 6.39
C LEU A 61 1.01 -5.89 7.85
N ILE A 62 0.10 -5.86 8.80
CA ILE A 62 0.41 -6.06 10.23
C ILE A 62 0.82 -7.53 10.43
N PRO A 63 2.05 -7.79 10.94
CA PRO A 63 2.47 -9.15 11.25
C PRO A 63 1.52 -9.78 12.30
N SER A 64 0.98 -10.92 12.00
CA SER A 64 0.06 -11.63 12.89
C SER A 64 0.51 -13.09 13.08
N PRO A 65 0.90 -13.55 14.28
CA PRO A 65 1.13 -12.76 15.49
C PRO A 65 2.38 -11.86 15.41
N PRO A 66 2.62 -10.88 16.29
CA PRO A 66 1.83 -10.54 17.48
C PRO A 66 0.71 -9.52 17.24
N GLY A 67 0.61 -8.92 16.04
CA GLY A 67 -0.36 -7.87 15.76
C GLY A 67 -1.72 -8.42 15.33
N LYS A 68 -2.76 -7.64 15.62
CA LYS A 68 -4.14 -7.95 15.23
C LYS A 68 -4.91 -6.65 15.00
N ILE A 69 -5.61 -6.55 13.88
CA ILE A 69 -6.65 -5.53 13.69
C ILE A 69 -7.89 -6.06 14.39
N SER A 70 -8.24 -5.47 15.54
CA SER A 70 -9.27 -5.97 16.43
C SER A 70 -10.62 -5.26 16.31
N GLY A 71 -10.68 -4.13 15.59
CA GLY A 71 -11.94 -3.39 15.42
C GLY A 71 -11.88 -2.36 14.30
N GLY A 72 -13.06 -1.88 13.95
CA GLY A 72 -13.28 -0.87 12.92
C GLY A 72 -13.42 -1.45 11.51
N GLU A 73 -13.43 -0.56 10.54
CA GLU A 73 -13.47 -0.87 9.11
C GLU A 73 -12.64 0.13 8.31
N ILE A 74 -12.18 -0.29 7.13
CA ILE A 74 -11.47 0.57 6.18
C ILE A 74 -12.16 0.44 4.83
N ILE A 75 -12.92 1.46 4.45
CA ILE A 75 -13.75 1.45 3.24
C ILE A 75 -13.00 2.11 2.08
N PHE A 76 -12.70 1.33 1.07
CA PHE A 76 -12.12 1.80 -0.19
C PHE A 76 -13.22 2.02 -1.24
N HIS A 77 -13.24 3.21 -1.85
CA HIS A 77 -14.17 3.58 -2.91
C HIS A 77 -13.52 3.36 -4.27
N LYS A 78 -13.93 2.31 -4.96
CA LYS A 78 -13.44 1.99 -6.30
C LYS A 78 -13.85 3.03 -7.35
N LYS A 79 -13.15 3.04 -8.48
CA LYS A 79 -13.46 3.92 -9.62
C LYS A 79 -14.86 3.71 -10.21
N ASN A 80 -15.38 2.48 -10.12
CA ASN A 80 -16.73 2.11 -10.58
C ASN A 80 -17.85 2.50 -9.60
N GLY A 81 -17.51 3.11 -8.45
CA GLY A 81 -18.46 3.51 -7.40
C GLY A 81 -18.76 2.44 -6.35
N GLU A 82 -18.20 1.26 -6.50
CA GLU A 82 -18.32 0.18 -5.50
C GLU A 82 -17.49 0.52 -4.25
N LYS A 83 -18.00 0.11 -3.08
CA LYS A 83 -17.32 0.24 -1.79
C LYS A 83 -16.88 -1.14 -1.31
N VAL A 84 -15.65 -1.23 -0.85
CA VAL A 84 -15.05 -2.46 -0.31
C VAL A 84 -14.48 -2.19 1.05
N ASP A 85 -14.84 -3.01 2.03
CA ASP A 85 -14.16 -3.03 3.34
C ASP A 85 -12.87 -3.85 3.18
N LEU A 86 -11.74 -3.17 3.19
CA LEU A 86 -10.42 -3.80 3.02
C LEU A 86 -10.12 -4.82 4.11
N LEU A 87 -10.68 -4.67 5.31
CA LEU A 87 -10.46 -5.60 6.41
C LEU A 87 -11.19 -6.93 6.22
N LYS A 88 -12.29 -6.92 5.43
CA LYS A 88 -13.12 -8.10 5.11
C LYS A 88 -12.83 -8.69 3.73
N ALA A 89 -12.10 -7.97 2.88
CA ALA A 89 -11.72 -8.46 1.55
C ALA A 89 -10.93 -9.77 1.64
N SER A 90 -11.11 -10.66 0.68
CA SER A 90 -10.30 -11.87 0.56
C SER A 90 -8.83 -11.52 0.29
N GLU A 91 -7.91 -12.46 0.52
CA GLU A 91 -6.49 -12.20 0.24
C GLU A 91 -6.23 -12.02 -1.27
N GLU A 92 -7.01 -12.69 -2.12
CA GLU A 92 -6.95 -12.53 -3.56
C GLU A 92 -7.37 -11.10 -3.98
N GLU A 93 -8.45 -10.59 -3.42
CA GLU A 93 -8.88 -9.21 -3.64
C GLU A 93 -7.83 -8.21 -3.14
N MET A 94 -7.28 -8.40 -1.94
CA MET A 94 -6.22 -7.54 -1.42
C MET A 94 -4.98 -7.51 -2.30
N ARG A 95 -4.59 -8.66 -2.90
CA ARG A 95 -3.49 -8.70 -3.88
C ARG A 95 -3.78 -7.87 -5.13
N SER A 96 -5.04 -7.82 -5.57
CA SER A 96 -5.43 -6.99 -6.71
C SER A 96 -5.37 -5.49 -6.42
N TYR A 97 -5.56 -5.09 -5.16
CA TYR A 97 -5.49 -3.68 -4.73
C TYR A 97 -4.06 -3.24 -4.43
N ARG A 98 -3.25 -4.10 -3.78
CA ARG A 98 -1.87 -3.78 -3.44
C ARG A 98 -1.03 -3.60 -4.69
N GLY A 99 -0.35 -2.45 -4.79
CA GLY A 99 0.49 -2.09 -5.93
C GLY A 99 -0.25 -1.50 -7.13
N ASN A 100 -1.56 -1.74 -7.26
CA ASN A 100 -2.39 -1.22 -8.36
C ASN A 100 -3.23 0.00 -7.92
N ASP A 101 -4.05 -0.16 -6.91
CA ASP A 101 -4.95 0.90 -6.41
C ASP A 101 -4.39 1.58 -5.17
N ILE A 102 -3.70 0.84 -4.32
CA ILE A 102 -3.09 1.32 -3.07
C ILE A 102 -1.63 0.87 -3.05
N ALA A 103 -0.71 1.82 -2.96
CA ALA A 103 0.73 1.55 -2.84
C ALA A 103 1.29 2.15 -1.56
N MET A 104 2.40 1.61 -1.08
CA MET A 104 3.09 2.09 0.11
C MET A 104 4.58 2.23 -0.15
N ILE A 105 5.16 3.34 0.32
CA ILE A 105 6.61 3.53 0.38
C ILE A 105 7.03 3.30 1.84
N PHE A 106 7.89 2.30 2.05
CA PHE A 106 8.39 1.97 3.38
C PHE A 106 9.51 2.92 3.83
N GLN A 107 9.71 3.01 5.14
CA GLN A 107 10.65 3.95 5.75
C GLN A 107 12.12 3.66 5.42
N GLU A 108 12.48 2.40 5.15
CA GLU A 108 13.84 1.98 4.82
C GLU A 108 13.85 1.27 3.44
N PRO A 109 13.86 2.04 2.33
CA PRO A 109 13.76 1.46 0.99
C PRO A 109 15.00 0.66 0.57
N MET A 110 16.14 0.82 1.24
CA MET A 110 17.40 0.14 0.88
C MET A 110 17.32 -1.39 0.96
N THR A 111 16.40 -1.94 1.75
CA THR A 111 16.18 -3.38 1.87
C THR A 111 15.05 -3.89 0.95
N SER A 112 14.46 -3.01 0.15
CA SER A 112 13.29 -3.36 -0.67
C SER A 112 13.64 -4.17 -1.92
N LEU A 113 14.89 -4.05 -2.40
CA LEU A 113 15.35 -4.80 -3.56
C LEU A 113 15.97 -6.12 -3.13
N ASN A 114 15.60 -7.20 -3.79
CA ASN A 114 16.22 -8.50 -3.63
C ASN A 114 17.55 -8.53 -4.45
N PRO A 115 18.71 -8.70 -3.81
CA PRO A 115 19.99 -8.65 -4.51
C PRO A 115 20.24 -9.82 -5.48
N VAL A 116 19.37 -10.83 -5.50
CA VAL A 116 19.48 -11.99 -6.40
C VAL A 116 18.87 -11.70 -7.79
N PHE A 117 18.03 -10.69 -7.90
CA PHE A 117 17.35 -10.31 -9.15
C PHE A 117 17.80 -8.93 -9.60
N THR A 118 17.80 -8.68 -10.92
CA THR A 118 18.12 -7.35 -11.43
C THR A 118 17.05 -6.33 -11.02
N CYS A 119 17.42 -5.06 -10.93
CA CYS A 119 16.47 -3.99 -10.65
C CYS A 119 15.36 -3.95 -11.71
N GLY A 120 15.70 -4.19 -12.96
CA GLY A 120 14.76 -4.23 -14.08
C GLY A 120 13.73 -5.35 -13.93
N ASP A 121 14.18 -6.56 -13.59
CA ASP A 121 13.27 -7.69 -13.45
C ASP A 121 12.25 -7.49 -12.32
N GLN A 122 12.65 -6.90 -11.20
CA GLN A 122 11.76 -6.64 -10.07
C GLN A 122 10.68 -5.60 -10.40
N VAL A 123 11.01 -4.56 -11.16
CA VAL A 123 10.04 -3.57 -11.63
C VAL A 123 9.17 -4.16 -12.75
N LEU A 124 9.77 -4.95 -13.65
CA LEU A 124 9.07 -5.63 -14.73
C LEU A 124 7.99 -6.58 -14.19
N GLU A 125 8.30 -7.36 -13.15
CA GLU A 125 7.35 -8.26 -12.49
C GLU A 125 6.12 -7.50 -12.00
N ALA A 126 6.32 -6.39 -11.30
CA ALA A 126 5.23 -5.56 -10.80
C ALA A 126 4.34 -5.00 -11.94
N ILE A 127 4.96 -4.57 -13.04
CA ILE A 127 4.23 -4.07 -14.22
C ILE A 127 3.41 -5.20 -14.84
N MET A 128 4.01 -6.36 -15.08
CA MET A 128 3.32 -7.48 -15.72
C MET A 128 2.21 -8.08 -14.86
N LEU A 129 2.33 -7.99 -13.54
CA LEU A 129 1.30 -8.44 -12.61
C LEU A 129 0.01 -7.60 -12.73
N HIS A 130 0.15 -6.28 -12.94
CA HIS A 130 -0.97 -5.34 -12.89
C HIS A 130 -1.41 -4.82 -14.27
N GLN A 131 -0.62 -5.02 -15.32
CA GLN A 131 -0.91 -4.51 -16.66
C GLN A 131 -0.93 -5.64 -17.69
N LYS A 132 -1.97 -5.66 -18.51
CA LYS A 132 -2.11 -6.63 -19.62
C LYS A 132 -1.31 -6.16 -20.85
N ILE A 133 0.00 -6.16 -20.76
CA ILE A 133 0.92 -5.78 -21.85
C ILE A 133 1.95 -6.90 -22.09
N ASP A 134 2.55 -6.92 -23.28
CA ASP A 134 3.61 -7.87 -23.56
C ASP A 134 4.94 -7.50 -22.88
N LYS A 135 5.85 -8.48 -22.78
CA LYS A 135 7.13 -8.31 -22.11
C LYS A 135 7.97 -7.17 -22.69
N ASN A 136 7.98 -6.97 -24.00
CA ASN A 136 8.79 -5.91 -24.63
C ASN A 136 8.24 -4.52 -24.28
N GLN A 137 6.92 -4.38 -24.24
CA GLN A 137 6.26 -3.16 -23.81
C GLN A 137 6.57 -2.88 -22.33
N ALA A 138 6.52 -3.90 -21.47
CA ALA A 138 6.82 -3.78 -20.06
C ALA A 138 8.29 -3.39 -19.81
N ILE A 139 9.26 -3.93 -20.57
CA ILE A 139 10.68 -3.54 -20.52
C ILE A 139 10.85 -2.05 -20.87
N LYS A 140 10.23 -1.59 -21.96
CA LYS A 140 10.28 -0.18 -22.35
C LYS A 140 9.72 0.72 -21.26
N LEU A 141 8.57 0.33 -20.69
CA LEU A 141 7.95 1.09 -19.61
C LEU A 141 8.83 1.12 -18.35
N THR A 142 9.50 0.03 -18.01
CA THR A 142 10.47 -0.02 -16.90
C THR A 142 11.60 0.99 -17.11
N ILE A 143 12.21 1.00 -18.29
CA ILE A 143 13.28 1.93 -18.63
C ILE A 143 12.79 3.39 -18.60
N ASP A 144 11.58 3.64 -19.10
CA ASP A 144 10.97 4.98 -19.05
C ASP A 144 10.65 5.43 -17.61
N LEU A 145 10.28 4.51 -16.72
CA LEU A 145 10.13 4.82 -15.30
C LEU A 145 11.49 5.18 -14.66
N PHE A 146 12.55 4.46 -14.98
CA PHE A 146 13.90 4.78 -14.51
C PHE A 146 14.35 6.16 -14.98
N LYS A 147 14.06 6.53 -16.23
CA LYS A 147 14.29 7.90 -16.77
C LYS A 147 13.51 8.95 -16.00
N LYS A 148 12.23 8.70 -15.71
CA LYS A 148 11.37 9.63 -14.96
C LYS A 148 11.88 9.93 -13.55
N VAL A 149 12.47 8.95 -12.87
CA VAL A 149 13.09 9.14 -11.56
C VAL A 149 14.57 9.54 -11.64
N GLN A 150 15.05 9.89 -12.85
CA GLN A 150 16.38 10.42 -13.12
C GLN A 150 17.53 9.48 -12.69
N LEU A 151 17.34 8.15 -12.81
CA LEU A 151 18.42 7.22 -12.60
C LEU A 151 19.48 7.37 -13.72
N PRO A 152 20.78 7.39 -13.38
CA PRO A 152 21.83 7.43 -14.39
C PRO A 152 21.86 6.11 -15.16
N ASP A 153 22.04 6.17 -16.49
CA ASP A 153 22.15 5.00 -17.37
C ASP A 153 21.05 3.94 -17.13
N PRO A 154 19.78 4.27 -17.43
CA PRO A 154 18.61 3.43 -17.11
C PRO A 154 18.68 2.03 -17.72
N GLU A 155 19.23 1.89 -18.92
CA GLU A 155 19.41 0.62 -19.63
C GLU A 155 20.40 -0.28 -18.89
N ARG A 156 21.47 0.28 -18.36
CA ARG A 156 22.44 -0.45 -17.54
C ARG A 156 21.84 -0.87 -16.20
N ILE A 157 21.15 0.05 -15.52
CA ILE A 157 20.49 -0.23 -14.23
C ILE A 157 19.43 -1.32 -14.38
N TYR A 158 18.76 -1.38 -15.53
CA TYR A 158 17.80 -2.46 -15.81
C TYR A 158 18.44 -3.85 -15.69
N SER A 159 19.69 -3.98 -16.13
CA SER A 159 20.42 -5.26 -16.14
C SER A 159 21.34 -5.49 -14.93
N THR A 160 21.30 -4.61 -13.94
CA THR A 160 22.15 -4.69 -12.73
C THR A 160 21.40 -5.29 -11.56
#